data_ae040181494f748a7e358873aa3b98cb
#
_entry.id   ae040181494f748a7e358873aa3b98cb
#
_cell.length_a   1.000
_cell.length_b   1.000
_cell.length_c   1.000
_cell.angle_alpha   90.00
_cell.angle_beta   90.00
_cell.angle_gamma   90.00
#
_symmetry.space_group_name_H-M   'P 1'
#
loop_
_entity.id
_entity.type
_entity.pdbx_description
1 polymer ?
#
loop_
_entity_poly.entity_id
_entity_poly.type
_entity_poly.pdbx_seq_one_letter_code
_entity_poly.pdbx_strand_id
1 'polypeptide(L)'
;RTQELQDIMDEFAGAKKNASIFVKEAAEKGDIVIGSFCQYAPMEIINAGGMYNVLLCGFNYDPPIPLAETELPANLCPLIKSSYGNILGKTCPFAFYSDLIVGETTCDGKKKMYEMLSELKQMHVIHLPNIPDRERSLESWREELIRFKEALEERFGVEITDEKLRESIHILNQERSQMAQLYELGKLDPPAATGLQMRSVLTAEYFMLDKKNKLEKTERMLKLMREQWEAGKGPYRPDQHPLRILVSGAGIDGVVDKTLGVIEELGAAIPAR
;
A
#
# COMPACT_ATOMS: atom_id res chain seq x y z
N ARG A 1 -8.42 -25.44 -7.46
CA ARG A 1 -8.14 -24.68 -6.22
C ARG A 1 -8.98 -25.26 -5.08
N THR A 2 -8.44 -25.25 -3.85
CA THR A 2 -9.26 -25.56 -2.67
C THR A 2 -10.18 -24.39 -2.39
N GLN A 3 -11.38 -24.66 -1.82
CA GLN A 3 -12.31 -23.60 -1.42
C GLN A 3 -11.64 -22.59 -0.47
N GLU A 4 -10.87 -23.11 0.49
CA GLU A 4 -10.14 -22.26 1.45
C GLU A 4 -9.20 -21.23 0.79
N LEU A 5 -8.42 -21.63 -0.23
CA LEU A 5 -7.57 -20.67 -0.95
C LEU A 5 -8.40 -19.62 -1.69
N GLN A 6 -9.52 -20.04 -2.27
CA GLN A 6 -10.40 -19.10 -2.95
C GLN A 6 -10.99 -18.07 -1.97
N ASP A 7 -11.46 -18.52 -0.81
CA ASP A 7 -12.03 -17.66 0.22
C ASP A 7 -11.01 -16.61 0.73
N ILE A 8 -9.75 -17.03 0.95
CA ILE A 8 -8.66 -16.10 1.32
C ILE A 8 -8.38 -15.10 0.19
N MET A 9 -8.32 -15.56 -1.06
CA MET A 9 -8.07 -14.69 -2.21
C MET A 9 -9.21 -13.69 -2.44
N ASP A 10 -10.46 -14.08 -2.22
CA ASP A 10 -11.62 -13.19 -2.32
C ASP A 10 -11.60 -12.12 -1.22
N GLU A 11 -11.16 -12.47 -0.01
CA GLU A 11 -10.94 -11.49 1.06
C GLU A 11 -9.84 -10.49 0.69
N PHE A 12 -8.72 -10.96 0.13
CA PHE A 12 -7.63 -10.07 -0.31
C PHE A 12 -8.08 -9.16 -1.46
N ALA A 13 -8.84 -9.68 -2.42
CA ALA A 13 -9.42 -8.87 -3.48
C ALA A 13 -10.40 -7.80 -2.94
N GLY A 14 -11.12 -8.11 -1.86
CA GLY A 14 -12.03 -7.20 -1.17
C GLY A 14 -11.37 -6.25 -0.16
N ALA A 15 -10.07 -6.38 0.12
CA ALA A 15 -9.39 -5.69 1.22
C ALA A 15 -9.58 -4.17 1.21
N LYS A 16 -9.46 -3.51 0.04
CA LYS A 16 -9.65 -2.06 -0.08
C LYS A 16 -11.07 -1.62 0.31
N LYS A 17 -12.09 -2.39 -0.10
CA LYS A 17 -13.49 -2.12 0.28
C LYS A 17 -13.71 -2.31 1.78
N ASN A 18 -13.18 -3.40 2.33
CA ASN A 18 -13.30 -3.70 3.75
C ASN A 18 -12.56 -2.66 4.61
N ALA A 19 -11.38 -2.21 4.15
CA ALA A 19 -10.64 -1.13 4.81
C ALA A 19 -11.43 0.18 4.89
N SER A 20 -12.23 0.51 3.88
CA SER A 20 -13.05 1.73 3.92
C SER A 20 -14.12 1.70 5.00
N ILE A 21 -14.66 0.52 5.30
CA ILE A 21 -15.59 0.30 6.42
C ILE A 21 -14.82 0.35 7.73
N PHE A 22 -13.69 -0.35 7.79
CA PHE A 22 -12.83 -0.43 8.97
C PHE A 22 -12.39 0.95 9.47
N VAL A 23 -11.87 1.83 8.57
CA VAL A 23 -11.41 3.17 8.98
C VAL A 23 -12.54 4.05 9.51
N LYS A 24 -13.75 3.87 9.00
CA LYS A 24 -14.93 4.54 9.56
C LYS A 24 -15.22 4.06 10.98
N GLU A 25 -15.25 2.75 11.18
CA GLU A 25 -15.49 2.16 12.50
C GLU A 25 -14.40 2.48 13.52
N ALA A 26 -13.12 2.50 13.06
CA ALA A 26 -11.99 2.89 13.88
C ALA A 26 -12.11 4.35 14.33
N ALA A 27 -12.41 5.27 13.42
CA ALA A 27 -12.63 6.67 13.75
C ALA A 27 -13.83 6.87 14.70
N GLU A 28 -14.93 6.13 14.51
CA GLU A 28 -16.10 6.18 15.43
C GLU A 28 -15.78 5.67 16.84
N LYS A 29 -14.80 4.77 16.97
CA LYS A 29 -14.29 4.27 18.27
C LYS A 29 -13.25 5.21 18.90
N GLY A 30 -12.76 6.20 18.17
CA GLY A 30 -11.69 7.10 18.61
C GLY A 30 -10.29 6.54 18.40
N ASP A 31 -10.15 5.49 17.57
CA ASP A 31 -8.85 5.00 17.13
C ASP A 31 -8.20 5.98 16.15
N ILE A 32 -6.89 6.11 16.19
CA ILE A 32 -6.15 7.06 15.35
C ILE A 32 -5.87 6.44 13.98
N VAL A 33 -6.26 7.15 12.93
CA VAL A 33 -6.03 6.77 11.54
C VAL A 33 -5.07 7.76 10.87
N ILE A 34 -3.95 7.26 10.39
CA ILE A 34 -2.95 8.01 9.62
C ILE A 34 -3.13 7.70 8.14
N GLY A 35 -3.40 8.73 7.34
CA GLY A 35 -3.38 8.60 5.89
C GLY A 35 -2.00 8.90 5.33
N SER A 36 -1.38 8.01 4.56
CA SER A 36 -0.06 8.25 3.99
C SER A 36 -0.07 8.27 2.47
N PHE A 37 0.68 9.19 1.88
CA PHE A 37 1.00 9.15 0.46
C PHE A 37 2.31 8.41 0.26
N CYS A 38 2.34 7.53 -0.77
CA CYS A 38 3.49 6.69 -1.08
C CYS A 38 3.95 5.76 0.06
N GLN A 39 5.23 5.37 0.09
CA GLN A 39 5.70 4.27 0.94
C GLN A 39 6.87 4.63 1.85
N TYR A 40 7.28 5.89 1.88
CA TYR A 40 8.37 6.33 2.75
C TYR A 40 7.91 6.77 4.14
N ALA A 41 6.59 6.87 4.36
CA ALA A 41 6.06 7.06 5.71
C ALA A 41 6.49 5.88 6.60
N PRO A 42 7.15 6.13 7.74
CA PRO A 42 7.73 5.07 8.56
C PRO A 42 6.63 4.30 9.30
N MET A 43 6.16 3.22 8.68
CA MET A 43 5.10 2.36 9.20
C MET A 43 5.41 1.82 10.59
N GLU A 44 6.69 1.61 10.87
CA GLU A 44 7.19 1.16 12.17
C GLU A 44 6.82 2.13 13.29
N ILE A 45 6.96 3.42 13.06
CA ILE A 45 6.64 4.47 14.03
C ILE A 45 5.13 4.57 14.22
N ILE A 46 4.37 4.58 13.12
CA ILE A 46 2.90 4.64 13.14
C ILE A 46 2.33 3.44 13.94
N ASN A 47 2.78 2.23 13.59
CA ASN A 47 2.34 1.01 14.24
C ASN A 47 2.75 0.93 15.72
N ALA A 48 3.96 1.38 16.07
CA ALA A 48 4.44 1.43 17.45
C ALA A 48 3.61 2.39 18.32
N GLY A 49 3.04 3.44 17.70
CA GLY A 49 2.09 4.33 18.35
C GLY A 49 0.66 3.77 18.50
N GLY A 50 0.40 2.54 18.05
CA GLY A 50 -0.93 1.92 18.09
C GLY A 50 -1.91 2.52 17.08
N MET A 51 -1.42 3.13 16.01
CA MET A 51 -2.23 3.82 15.00
C MET A 51 -2.40 2.95 13.75
N TYR A 52 -3.52 3.12 13.06
CA TYR A 52 -3.75 2.52 11.76
C TYR A 52 -3.18 3.40 10.65
N ASN A 53 -2.55 2.78 9.64
CA ASN A 53 -2.10 3.50 8.46
C ASN A 53 -2.86 3.05 7.23
N VAL A 54 -3.31 4.00 6.41
CA VAL A 54 -4.00 3.76 5.14
C VAL A 54 -3.34 4.52 4.00
N LEU A 55 -3.26 3.88 2.84
CA LEU A 55 -2.66 4.49 1.65
C LEU A 55 -3.65 5.43 0.95
N LEU A 56 -3.23 6.66 0.67
CA LEU A 56 -4.02 7.72 0.07
C LEU A 56 -3.73 7.96 -1.43
N CYS A 57 -3.28 6.98 -2.17
CA CYS A 57 -3.09 7.16 -3.60
C CYS A 57 -4.45 7.14 -4.31
N GLY A 58 -4.85 8.27 -4.89
CA GLY A 58 -6.04 8.36 -5.72
C GLY A 58 -5.80 7.68 -7.06
N PHE A 59 -6.64 6.70 -7.41
CA PHE A 59 -6.55 5.97 -8.68
C PHE A 59 -7.88 5.96 -9.41
N ASN A 60 -8.78 6.86 -9.05
CA ASN A 60 -10.01 7.17 -9.76
C ASN A 60 -9.90 8.57 -10.38
N TYR A 61 -10.35 8.71 -11.59
CA TYR A 61 -10.12 9.93 -12.38
C TYR A 61 -11.38 10.78 -12.53
N ASP A 62 -12.54 10.21 -12.45
CA ASP A 62 -13.82 10.88 -12.52
C ASP A 62 -14.62 10.56 -11.23
N PRO A 63 -15.11 11.53 -10.48
CA PRO A 63 -15.10 12.99 -10.73
C PRO A 63 -13.88 13.78 -10.18
N PRO A 64 -12.87 13.17 -9.49
CA PRO A 64 -11.86 13.96 -8.77
C PRO A 64 -10.99 14.86 -9.65
N ILE A 65 -10.65 14.44 -10.88
CA ILE A 65 -9.76 15.23 -11.75
C ILE A 65 -10.43 16.55 -12.19
N PRO A 66 -11.65 16.56 -12.73
CA PRO A 66 -12.34 17.82 -13.05
C PRO A 66 -12.45 18.78 -11.85
N LEU A 67 -12.70 18.24 -10.66
CA LEU A 67 -12.75 19.06 -9.44
C LEU A 67 -11.37 19.64 -9.09
N ALA A 68 -10.31 18.85 -9.17
CA ALA A 68 -8.95 19.32 -8.91
C ALA A 68 -8.50 20.40 -9.90
N GLU A 69 -8.94 20.35 -11.16
CA GLU A 69 -8.59 21.31 -12.21
C GLU A 69 -9.23 22.69 -12.01
N THR A 70 -10.13 22.85 -11.03
CA THR A 70 -10.59 24.19 -10.61
C THR A 70 -9.47 24.98 -9.90
N GLU A 71 -8.46 24.29 -9.36
CA GLU A 71 -7.37 24.89 -8.58
C GLU A 71 -5.97 24.50 -9.11
N LEU A 72 -5.87 23.38 -9.82
CA LEU A 72 -4.60 22.84 -10.32
C LEU A 72 -4.54 22.89 -11.85
N PRO A 73 -3.34 23.09 -12.43
CA PRO A 73 -3.17 23.11 -13.89
C PRO A 73 -3.60 21.77 -14.53
N ALA A 74 -4.29 21.86 -15.67
CA ALA A 74 -4.77 20.68 -16.42
C ALA A 74 -3.64 19.73 -16.87
N ASN A 75 -2.43 20.23 -17.12
CA ASN A 75 -1.26 19.48 -17.51
C ASN A 75 -0.50 18.83 -16.34
N LEU A 76 -0.97 19.02 -15.10
CA LEU A 76 -0.38 18.34 -13.93
C LEU A 76 -0.65 16.83 -13.97
N CYS A 77 0.23 16.05 -13.32
CA CYS A 77 0.12 14.60 -13.20
C CYS A 77 -1.30 14.17 -12.77
N PRO A 78 -1.97 13.26 -13.51
CA PRO A 78 -3.32 12.81 -13.21
C PRO A 78 -3.46 12.20 -11.79
N LEU A 79 -2.42 11.50 -11.30
CA LEU A 79 -2.41 10.93 -9.97
C LEU A 79 -2.45 12.00 -8.87
N ILE A 80 -1.73 13.09 -9.06
CA ILE A 80 -1.75 14.24 -8.13
C ILE A 80 -3.13 14.89 -8.15
N LYS A 81 -3.67 15.17 -9.33
CA LYS A 81 -5.01 15.76 -9.48
C LYS A 81 -6.08 14.88 -8.86
N SER A 82 -6.04 13.57 -9.12
CA SER A 82 -6.98 12.62 -8.51
C SER A 82 -6.87 12.60 -6.99
N SER A 83 -5.65 12.57 -6.44
CA SER A 83 -5.43 12.60 -4.99
C SER A 83 -5.97 13.89 -4.34
N TYR A 84 -5.66 15.03 -4.93
CA TYR A 84 -6.15 16.33 -4.47
C TYR A 84 -7.67 16.45 -4.56
N GLY A 85 -8.23 16.12 -5.71
CA GLY A 85 -9.68 16.21 -5.94
C GLY A 85 -10.50 15.28 -5.05
N ASN A 86 -9.97 14.10 -4.71
CA ASN A 86 -10.61 13.20 -3.75
C ASN A 86 -10.70 13.81 -2.34
N ILE A 87 -9.71 14.58 -1.92
CA ILE A 87 -9.71 15.24 -0.61
C ILE A 87 -10.59 16.49 -0.66
N LEU A 88 -10.45 17.31 -1.68
CA LEU A 88 -11.27 18.51 -1.89
C LEU A 88 -12.75 18.17 -1.96
N GLY A 89 -13.12 17.13 -2.71
CA GLY A 89 -14.49 16.63 -2.87
C GLY A 89 -14.99 15.74 -1.72
N LYS A 90 -14.14 15.40 -0.74
CA LYS A 90 -14.46 14.48 0.36
C LYS A 90 -14.97 13.11 -0.13
N THR A 91 -14.45 12.64 -1.28
CA THR A 91 -14.91 11.39 -1.93
C THR A 91 -14.08 10.17 -1.54
N CYS A 92 -12.91 10.37 -0.92
CA CYS A 92 -12.06 9.30 -0.42
C CYS A 92 -12.32 9.04 1.08
N PRO A 93 -12.90 7.89 1.48
CA PRO A 93 -13.14 7.58 2.88
C PRO A 93 -11.85 7.54 3.70
N PHE A 94 -10.75 7.06 3.12
CA PHE A 94 -9.46 6.98 3.81
C PHE A 94 -8.96 8.38 4.21
N ALA A 95 -8.97 9.34 3.29
CA ALA A 95 -8.58 10.70 3.58
C ALA A 95 -9.59 11.41 4.51
N PHE A 96 -10.88 11.10 4.36
CA PHE A 96 -11.93 11.71 5.19
C PHE A 96 -11.78 11.34 6.66
N TYR A 97 -11.55 10.05 6.96
CA TYR A 97 -11.41 9.54 8.32
C TYR A 97 -9.98 9.62 8.88
N SER A 98 -8.99 10.04 8.11
CA SER A 98 -7.63 10.23 8.63
C SER A 98 -7.56 11.44 9.56
N ASP A 99 -6.95 11.27 10.74
CA ASP A 99 -6.67 12.30 11.73
C ASP A 99 -5.45 13.15 11.34
N LEU A 100 -4.52 12.55 10.63
CA LEU A 100 -3.32 13.18 10.08
C LEU A 100 -3.00 12.58 8.72
N ILE A 101 -2.63 13.42 7.77
CA ILE A 101 -2.08 12.99 6.49
C ILE A 101 -0.57 13.16 6.50
N VAL A 102 0.14 12.10 6.14
CA VAL A 102 1.60 12.10 6.01
C VAL A 102 1.96 12.08 4.52
N GLY A 103 2.81 12.99 4.13
CA GLY A 103 3.37 13.07 2.79
C GLY A 103 4.89 13.13 2.84
N GLU A 104 5.55 12.70 1.76
CA GLU A 104 7.00 12.82 1.64
C GLU A 104 7.41 13.55 0.35
N THR A 105 8.56 14.19 0.39
CA THR A 105 9.03 15.09 -0.67
C THR A 105 9.59 14.34 -1.89
N THR A 106 8.84 13.36 -2.42
CA THR A 106 9.24 12.49 -3.54
C THR A 106 9.16 13.15 -4.90
N CYS A 107 8.27 14.13 -5.10
CA CYS A 107 8.18 14.87 -6.36
C CYS A 107 7.65 16.29 -6.16
N ASP A 108 7.99 17.21 -7.07
CA ASP A 108 7.65 18.63 -6.92
C ASP A 108 6.15 18.91 -6.96
N GLY A 109 5.42 18.20 -7.81
CA GLY A 109 3.96 18.34 -7.87
C GLY A 109 3.28 17.93 -6.56
N LYS A 110 3.78 16.88 -5.88
CA LYS A 110 3.28 16.49 -4.56
C LYS A 110 3.60 17.53 -3.49
N LYS A 111 4.82 18.09 -3.48
CA LYS A 111 5.18 19.14 -2.51
C LYS A 111 4.18 20.30 -2.54
N LYS A 112 3.84 20.76 -3.75
CA LYS A 112 2.84 21.82 -3.91
C LYS A 112 1.43 21.35 -3.52
N MET A 113 1.06 20.13 -3.88
CA MET A 113 -0.20 19.54 -3.44
C MET A 113 -0.31 19.48 -1.91
N TYR A 114 0.77 19.12 -1.20
CA TYR A 114 0.76 19.06 0.26
C TYR A 114 0.58 20.42 0.91
N GLU A 115 1.18 21.47 0.36
CA GLU A 115 0.97 22.84 0.80
C GLU A 115 -0.53 23.21 0.72
N MET A 116 -1.17 22.93 -0.41
CA MET A 116 -2.60 23.20 -0.60
C MET A 116 -3.48 22.30 0.27
N LEU A 117 -3.13 21.02 0.41
CA LEU A 117 -3.86 20.07 1.27
C LEU A 117 -3.79 20.46 2.74
N SER A 118 -2.72 21.13 3.18
CA SER A 118 -2.57 21.58 4.56
C SER A 118 -3.64 22.60 5.01
N GLU A 119 -4.28 23.27 4.05
CA GLU A 119 -5.43 24.13 4.29
C GLU A 119 -6.74 23.35 4.50
N LEU A 120 -6.81 22.11 4.00
CA LEU A 120 -8.01 21.27 4.05
C LEU A 120 -7.94 20.22 5.15
N LYS A 121 -6.76 19.68 5.42
CA LYS A 121 -6.48 18.59 6.35
C LYS A 121 -5.16 18.82 7.09
N GLN A 122 -5.06 18.27 8.27
CA GLN A 122 -3.80 18.27 9.02
C GLN A 122 -2.75 17.42 8.28
N MET A 123 -1.59 18.02 8.05
CA MET A 123 -0.50 17.42 7.28
C MET A 123 0.78 17.36 8.11
N HIS A 124 1.53 16.27 7.93
CA HIS A 124 2.95 16.17 8.30
C HIS A 124 3.75 15.80 7.05
N VAL A 125 4.76 16.59 6.72
CA VAL A 125 5.58 16.37 5.52
C VAL A 125 6.98 15.95 5.94
N ILE A 126 7.38 14.76 5.54
CA ILE A 126 8.71 14.19 5.80
C ILE A 126 9.63 14.56 4.63
N HIS A 127 10.76 15.17 4.92
CA HIS A 127 11.73 15.54 3.92
C HIS A 127 12.70 14.41 3.61
N LEU A 128 12.70 13.96 2.35
CA LEU A 128 13.63 12.95 1.87
C LEU A 128 14.91 13.62 1.37
N PRO A 129 16.09 13.11 1.75
CA PRO A 129 17.35 13.56 1.16
C PRO A 129 17.37 13.30 -0.36
N ASN A 130 17.67 14.31 -1.15
CA ASN A 130 17.70 14.19 -2.62
C ASN A 130 18.83 13.29 -3.12
N ILE A 131 19.91 13.15 -2.36
CA ILE A 131 21.09 12.35 -2.73
C ILE A 131 21.36 11.37 -1.58
N PRO A 132 20.94 10.09 -1.72
CA PRO A 132 20.99 9.11 -0.62
C PRO A 132 22.43 8.74 -0.20
N ASP A 133 23.37 8.78 -1.12
CA ASP A 133 24.76 8.29 -0.90
C ASP A 133 25.69 9.28 -0.18
N ARG A 134 25.18 10.43 0.23
CA ARG A 134 25.97 11.38 1.04
C ARG A 134 25.90 11.00 2.51
N GLU A 135 27.03 11.08 3.21
CA GLU A 135 27.14 10.78 4.65
C GLU A 135 26.08 11.50 5.49
N ARG A 136 25.85 12.79 5.24
CA ARG A 136 24.83 13.59 5.93
C ARG A 136 23.38 13.22 5.59
N SER A 137 23.14 12.48 4.54
CA SER A 137 21.78 12.12 4.12
C SER A 137 21.14 11.13 5.08
N LEU A 138 21.90 10.16 5.57
CA LEU A 138 21.42 9.21 6.58
C LEU A 138 21.11 9.91 7.91
N GLU A 139 21.96 10.84 8.33
CA GLU A 139 21.74 11.63 9.54
C GLU A 139 20.48 12.51 9.40
N SER A 140 20.34 13.23 8.29
CA SER A 140 19.15 14.03 8.00
C SER A 140 17.89 13.18 7.97
N TRP A 141 17.93 11.98 7.38
CA TRP A 141 16.80 11.06 7.39
C TRP A 141 16.45 10.60 8.81
N ARG A 142 17.45 10.29 9.61
CA ARG A 142 17.24 9.92 11.02
C ARG A 142 16.57 11.05 11.82
N GLU A 143 17.00 12.29 11.61
CA GLU A 143 16.37 13.45 12.24
C GLU A 143 14.90 13.62 11.84
N GLU A 144 14.56 13.42 10.56
CA GLU A 144 13.16 13.47 10.10
C GLU A 144 12.30 12.37 10.75
N LEU A 145 12.84 11.16 10.92
CA LEU A 145 12.13 10.08 11.63
C LEU A 145 11.90 10.42 13.10
N ILE A 146 12.87 11.03 13.78
CA ILE A 146 12.73 11.48 15.17
C ILE A 146 11.66 12.56 15.27
N ARG A 147 11.71 13.59 14.41
CA ARG A 147 10.69 14.65 14.36
C ARG A 147 9.30 14.11 14.11
N PHE A 148 9.18 13.12 13.23
CA PHE A 148 7.88 12.49 12.96
C PHE A 148 7.36 11.74 14.19
N LYS A 149 8.23 10.96 14.87
CA LYS A 149 7.87 10.28 16.12
C LYS A 149 7.38 11.29 17.16
N GLU A 150 8.15 12.33 17.44
CA GLU A 150 7.82 13.38 18.42
C GLU A 150 6.50 14.09 18.06
N ALA A 151 6.29 14.40 16.77
CA ALA A 151 5.05 15.01 16.32
C ALA A 151 3.81 14.13 16.55
N LEU A 152 3.94 12.80 16.40
CA LEU A 152 2.86 11.86 16.71
C LEU A 152 2.59 11.76 18.22
N GLU A 153 3.67 11.70 19.03
CA GLU A 153 3.56 11.66 20.50
C GLU A 153 2.90 12.93 21.04
N GLU A 154 3.35 14.10 20.60
CA GLU A 154 2.80 15.38 21.02
C GLU A 154 1.32 15.55 20.62
N ARG A 155 1.03 15.17 19.37
CA ARG A 155 -0.29 15.40 18.81
C ARG A 155 -1.37 14.48 19.38
N PHE A 156 -1.05 13.21 19.56
CA PHE A 156 -2.02 12.17 19.92
C PHE A 156 -1.90 11.71 21.38
N GLY A 157 -0.93 12.21 22.12
CA GLY A 157 -0.71 11.82 23.51
C GLY A 157 -0.30 10.35 23.66
N VAL A 158 0.30 9.77 22.63
CA VAL A 158 0.78 8.39 22.64
C VAL A 158 2.26 8.35 23.04
N GLU A 159 2.72 7.24 23.57
CA GLU A 159 4.11 6.99 23.90
C GLU A 159 4.68 5.91 22.96
N ILE A 160 5.70 6.24 22.20
CA ILE A 160 6.38 5.35 21.25
C ILE A 160 7.74 4.97 21.82
N THR A 161 7.76 3.91 22.65
CA THR A 161 8.98 3.42 23.29
C THR A 161 9.84 2.58 22.34
N ASP A 162 11.12 2.37 22.71
CA ASP A 162 12.02 1.50 21.97
C ASP A 162 11.49 0.05 21.89
N GLU A 163 10.82 -0.44 22.94
CA GLU A 163 10.22 -1.77 22.98
C GLU A 163 9.10 -1.88 21.92
N LYS A 164 8.19 -0.92 21.89
CA LYS A 164 7.11 -0.87 20.88
C LYS A 164 7.66 -0.75 19.48
N LEU A 165 8.74 0.02 19.28
CA LEU A 165 9.41 0.12 17.98
C LEU A 165 10.03 -1.22 17.55
N ARG A 166 10.70 -1.94 18.45
CA ARG A 166 11.26 -3.27 18.13
C ARG A 166 10.18 -4.29 17.80
N GLU A 167 9.07 -4.28 18.54
CA GLU A 167 7.92 -5.14 18.25
C GLU A 167 7.31 -4.79 16.86
N SER A 168 7.13 -3.52 16.59
CA SER A 168 6.62 -3.06 15.29
C SER A 168 7.54 -3.44 14.14
N ILE A 169 8.86 -3.26 14.27
CA ILE A 169 9.85 -3.69 13.30
C ILE A 169 9.76 -5.21 13.08
N HIS A 170 9.61 -5.99 14.15
CA HIS A 170 9.50 -7.45 14.03
C HIS A 170 8.26 -7.85 13.20
N ILE A 171 7.10 -7.30 13.51
CA ILE A 171 5.84 -7.56 12.80
C ILE A 171 5.98 -7.18 11.32
N LEU A 172 6.47 -5.99 11.01
CA LEU A 172 6.60 -5.52 9.63
C LEU A 172 7.67 -6.29 8.84
N ASN A 173 8.70 -6.80 9.51
CA ASN A 173 9.67 -7.69 8.86
C ASN A 173 9.07 -9.07 8.56
N GLN A 174 8.13 -9.57 9.36
CA GLN A 174 7.37 -10.77 9.01
C GLN A 174 6.53 -10.53 7.75
N GLU A 175 5.81 -9.40 7.65
CA GLU A 175 5.08 -9.02 6.45
C GLU A 175 5.99 -8.98 5.22
N ARG A 176 7.14 -8.30 5.31
CA ARG A 176 8.14 -8.24 4.21
C ARG A 176 8.66 -9.63 3.82
N SER A 177 8.89 -10.51 4.79
CA SER A 177 9.31 -11.89 4.54
C SER A 177 8.25 -12.68 3.80
N GLN A 178 6.97 -12.51 4.14
CA GLN A 178 5.87 -13.17 3.44
C GLN A 178 5.73 -12.64 2.00
N MET A 179 5.91 -11.33 1.78
CA MET A 179 5.91 -10.79 0.41
C MET A 179 7.09 -11.32 -0.41
N ALA A 180 8.28 -11.48 0.18
CA ALA A 180 9.40 -12.13 -0.50
C ALA A 180 9.05 -13.58 -0.89
N GLN A 181 8.40 -14.34 -0.01
CA GLN A 181 7.94 -15.71 -0.32
C GLN A 181 6.91 -15.75 -1.46
N LEU A 182 6.03 -14.75 -1.56
CA LEU A 182 5.10 -14.63 -2.70
C LEU A 182 5.87 -14.50 -4.02
N TYR A 183 6.92 -13.68 -4.06
CA TYR A 183 7.78 -13.57 -5.25
C TYR A 183 8.55 -14.86 -5.55
N GLU A 184 8.97 -15.61 -4.53
CA GLU A 184 9.56 -16.97 -4.74
C GLU A 184 8.58 -17.93 -5.42
N LEU A 185 7.29 -17.86 -5.08
CA LEU A 185 6.26 -18.65 -5.80
C LEU A 185 6.13 -18.23 -7.27
N GLY A 186 6.34 -16.96 -7.58
CA GLY A 186 6.39 -16.45 -8.96
C GLY A 186 7.60 -16.95 -9.76
N LYS A 187 8.72 -17.29 -9.10
CA LYS A 187 9.93 -17.83 -9.77
C LYS A 187 9.79 -19.26 -10.23
N LEU A 188 8.86 -20.04 -9.67
CA LEU A 188 8.63 -21.42 -10.06
C LEU A 188 8.27 -21.52 -11.55
N ASP A 189 8.50 -22.70 -12.16
CA ASP A 189 8.16 -22.95 -13.57
C ASP A 189 7.27 -24.21 -13.67
N PRO A 190 6.00 -24.03 -14.06
CA PRO A 190 5.28 -22.76 -14.22
C PRO A 190 5.08 -22.02 -12.88
N PRO A 191 4.77 -20.70 -12.90
CA PRO A 191 4.55 -19.97 -11.66
C PRO A 191 3.40 -20.53 -10.81
N ALA A 192 3.53 -20.47 -9.48
CA ALA A 192 2.49 -20.95 -8.56
C ALA A 192 1.35 -19.94 -8.35
N ALA A 193 1.51 -18.71 -8.81
CA ALA A 193 0.51 -17.66 -8.75
C ALA A 193 0.39 -16.95 -10.10
N THR A 194 -0.81 -16.45 -10.41
CA THR A 194 -1.02 -15.54 -11.56
C THR A 194 -0.63 -14.11 -11.18
N GLY A 195 -0.39 -13.24 -12.16
CA GLY A 195 -0.11 -11.82 -11.93
C GLY A 195 -1.28 -11.10 -11.25
N LEU A 196 -2.52 -11.46 -11.58
CA LEU A 196 -3.71 -10.93 -10.90
C LEU A 196 -3.78 -11.36 -9.44
N GLN A 197 -3.44 -12.62 -9.12
CA GLN A 197 -3.37 -13.09 -7.74
C GLN A 197 -2.29 -12.34 -6.95
N MET A 198 -1.08 -12.24 -7.51
CA MET A 198 0.00 -11.46 -6.89
C MET A 198 -0.41 -10.01 -6.66
N ARG A 199 -1.08 -9.40 -7.63
CA ARG A 199 -1.59 -8.04 -7.49
C ARG A 199 -2.58 -7.92 -6.33
N SER A 200 -3.55 -8.84 -6.22
CA SER A 200 -4.53 -8.81 -5.13
C SER A 200 -3.86 -8.85 -3.77
N VAL A 201 -2.86 -9.74 -3.60
CA VAL A 201 -2.11 -9.85 -2.34
C VAL A 201 -1.31 -8.58 -2.06
N LEU A 202 -0.57 -8.07 -3.04
CA LEU A 202 0.23 -6.84 -2.89
C LEU A 202 -0.65 -5.60 -2.61
N THR A 203 -1.87 -5.57 -3.16
CA THR A 203 -2.83 -4.50 -2.84
C THR A 203 -3.37 -4.66 -1.43
N ALA A 204 -3.73 -5.88 -1.03
CA ALA A 204 -4.23 -6.18 0.31
C ALA A 204 -3.24 -5.81 1.41
N GLU A 205 -1.94 -5.87 1.12
CA GLU A 205 -0.86 -5.47 2.04
C GLU A 205 -1.07 -4.07 2.63
N TYR A 206 -1.61 -3.15 1.84
CA TYR A 206 -1.88 -1.77 2.26
C TYR A 206 -3.26 -1.56 2.90
N PHE A 207 -4.18 -2.51 2.74
CA PHE A 207 -5.57 -2.34 3.14
C PHE A 207 -6.08 -3.38 4.15
N MET A 208 -5.31 -4.40 4.49
CA MET A 208 -5.59 -5.26 5.64
C MET A 208 -4.98 -4.65 6.90
N LEU A 209 -5.78 -3.90 7.65
CA LEU A 209 -5.31 -3.08 8.77
C LEU A 209 -5.12 -3.89 10.06
N ASP A 210 -5.83 -5.01 10.21
CA ASP A 210 -5.56 -6.00 11.27
C ASP A 210 -4.33 -6.83 10.91
N LYS A 211 -3.18 -6.43 11.44
CA LYS A 211 -1.88 -7.03 11.10
C LYS A 211 -1.77 -8.51 11.49
N LYS A 212 -2.36 -8.90 12.62
CA LYS A 212 -2.32 -10.29 13.06
C LYS A 212 -3.10 -11.19 12.11
N ASN A 213 -4.33 -10.82 11.80
CA ASN A 213 -5.17 -11.52 10.82
C ASN A 213 -4.51 -11.56 9.44
N LYS A 214 -3.88 -10.45 9.01
CA LYS A 214 -3.13 -10.38 7.75
C LYS A 214 -2.00 -11.39 7.71
N LEU A 215 -1.13 -11.43 8.72
CA LEU A 215 0.00 -12.35 8.79
C LEU A 215 -0.45 -13.81 8.75
N GLU A 216 -1.44 -14.20 9.55
CA GLU A 216 -1.99 -15.55 9.61
C GLU A 216 -2.56 -15.99 8.24
N LYS A 217 -3.36 -15.12 7.61
CA LYS A 217 -3.97 -15.42 6.31
C LYS A 217 -2.96 -15.47 5.17
N THR A 218 -1.97 -14.57 5.18
CA THR A 218 -0.90 -14.57 4.16
C THR A 218 -0.06 -15.83 4.27
N GLU A 219 0.32 -16.24 5.48
CA GLU A 219 1.06 -17.49 5.69
C GLU A 219 0.27 -18.71 5.18
N ARG A 220 -1.02 -18.77 5.54
CA ARG A 220 -1.90 -19.85 5.11
C ARG A 220 -2.07 -19.90 3.58
N MET A 221 -2.25 -18.75 2.97
CA MET A 221 -2.34 -18.61 1.50
C MET A 221 -1.07 -19.11 0.80
N LEU A 222 0.11 -18.63 1.25
CA LEU A 222 1.40 -19.03 0.66
C LEU A 222 1.61 -20.55 0.73
N LYS A 223 1.27 -21.15 1.87
CA LYS A 223 1.31 -22.59 2.07
C LYS A 223 0.39 -23.31 1.09
N LEU A 224 -0.87 -22.91 1.00
CA LEU A 224 -1.85 -23.51 0.10
C LEU A 224 -1.47 -23.36 -1.38
N MET A 225 -0.92 -22.22 -1.78
CA MET A 225 -0.43 -22.01 -3.16
C MET A 225 0.70 -23.00 -3.50
N ARG A 226 1.65 -23.20 -2.59
CA ARG A 226 2.75 -24.14 -2.76
C ARG A 226 2.25 -25.58 -2.83
N GLU A 227 1.39 -26.02 -1.89
CA GLU A 227 0.81 -27.36 -1.87
C GLU A 227 0.03 -27.67 -3.16
N GLN A 228 -0.74 -26.70 -3.68
CA GLN A 228 -1.45 -26.88 -4.94
C GLN A 228 -0.50 -26.96 -6.14
N TRP A 229 0.55 -26.17 -6.16
CA TRP A 229 1.54 -26.22 -7.21
C TRP A 229 2.26 -27.59 -7.22
N GLU A 230 2.71 -28.09 -6.06
CA GLU A 230 3.36 -29.40 -5.90
C GLU A 230 2.43 -30.56 -6.31
N ALA A 231 1.13 -30.41 -6.10
CA ALA A 231 0.12 -31.38 -6.52
C ALA A 231 -0.27 -31.27 -8.02
N GLY A 232 0.38 -30.40 -8.80
CA GLY A 232 0.04 -30.14 -10.21
C GLY A 232 -1.31 -29.43 -10.42
N LYS A 233 -1.84 -28.77 -9.37
CA LYS A 233 -3.14 -28.07 -9.36
C LYS A 233 -2.98 -26.54 -9.31
N GLY A 234 -1.80 -26.04 -9.65
CA GLY A 234 -1.52 -24.60 -9.75
C GLY A 234 -2.34 -23.90 -10.84
N PRO A 235 -2.14 -22.60 -11.04
CA PRO A 235 -2.86 -21.84 -12.07
C PRO A 235 -2.49 -22.25 -13.50
N TYR A 236 -1.32 -22.81 -13.69
CA TYR A 236 -0.81 -23.32 -14.96
C TYR A 236 -0.67 -24.84 -14.89
N ARG A 237 -0.82 -25.54 -16.04
CA ARG A 237 -0.57 -26.98 -16.09
C ARG A 237 0.91 -27.28 -15.87
N PRO A 238 1.29 -28.43 -15.28
CA PRO A 238 2.67 -28.75 -14.99
C PRO A 238 3.61 -28.82 -16.21
N ASP A 239 3.05 -29.11 -17.38
CA ASP A 239 3.74 -29.15 -18.67
C ASP A 239 3.72 -27.80 -19.46
N GLN A 240 3.10 -26.79 -18.88
CA GLN A 240 2.97 -25.48 -19.51
C GLN A 240 4.16 -24.60 -19.13
N HIS A 241 4.85 -24.09 -20.14
CA HIS A 241 5.93 -23.11 -19.98
C HIS A 241 5.51 -21.76 -20.60
N PRO A 242 4.71 -20.95 -19.88
CA PRO A 242 4.20 -19.70 -20.41
C PRO A 242 5.31 -18.69 -20.63
N LEU A 243 5.14 -17.83 -21.64
CA LEU A 243 6.01 -16.68 -21.81
C LEU A 243 5.95 -15.82 -20.53
N ARG A 244 7.10 -15.52 -19.94
CA ARG A 244 7.21 -14.78 -18.68
C ARG A 244 7.41 -13.30 -18.95
N ILE A 245 6.51 -12.47 -18.46
CA ILE A 245 6.53 -11.01 -18.68
C ILE A 245 6.73 -10.30 -17.34
N LEU A 246 7.78 -9.47 -17.24
CA LEU A 246 7.97 -8.54 -16.14
C LEU A 246 7.16 -7.27 -16.41
N VAL A 247 6.28 -6.91 -15.47
CA VAL A 247 5.60 -5.62 -15.47
C VAL A 247 6.34 -4.70 -14.51
N SER A 248 6.86 -3.57 -14.99
CA SER A 248 7.62 -2.61 -14.19
C SER A 248 7.21 -1.19 -14.55
N GLY A 249 7.22 -0.30 -13.58
CA GLY A 249 6.91 1.12 -13.79
C GLY A 249 6.45 1.81 -12.52
N ALA A 250 6.15 3.11 -12.64
CA ALA A 250 5.47 3.88 -11.60
C ALA A 250 4.06 3.31 -11.37
N GLY A 251 3.44 3.65 -10.23
CA GLY A 251 2.13 3.12 -9.85
C GLY A 251 1.13 3.15 -10.99
N ILE A 252 0.86 1.99 -11.58
CA ILE A 252 -0.11 1.78 -12.64
C ILE A 252 -1.37 1.24 -11.95
N ASP A 253 -2.40 2.04 -11.84
CA ASP A 253 -3.69 1.57 -11.31
C ASP A 253 -4.83 1.96 -12.26
N GLY A 254 -6.03 1.50 -11.94
CA GLY A 254 -7.21 1.71 -12.77
C GLY A 254 -7.31 0.75 -13.96
N VAL A 255 -6.34 0.76 -14.86
CA VAL A 255 -6.33 -0.12 -16.06
C VAL A 255 -5.43 -1.34 -15.89
N VAL A 256 -4.66 -1.43 -14.81
CA VAL A 256 -3.66 -2.49 -14.63
C VAL A 256 -4.30 -3.88 -14.58
N ASP A 257 -5.42 -4.05 -13.90
CA ASP A 257 -6.08 -5.36 -13.81
C ASP A 257 -6.55 -5.86 -15.18
N LYS A 258 -7.07 -4.95 -16.01
CA LYS A 258 -7.40 -5.26 -17.40
C LYS A 258 -6.16 -5.64 -18.20
N THR A 259 -5.06 -4.91 -18.04
CA THR A 259 -3.81 -5.17 -18.75
C THR A 259 -3.22 -6.52 -18.36
N LEU A 260 -3.13 -6.80 -17.04
CA LEU A 260 -2.64 -8.09 -16.54
C LEU A 260 -3.54 -9.23 -17.01
N GLY A 261 -4.87 -9.06 -16.92
CA GLY A 261 -5.84 -10.05 -17.39
C GLY A 261 -5.66 -10.41 -18.86
N VAL A 262 -5.56 -9.41 -19.74
CA VAL A 262 -5.35 -9.64 -21.18
C VAL A 262 -4.04 -10.38 -21.46
N ILE A 263 -2.95 -10.02 -20.77
CA ILE A 263 -1.66 -10.71 -20.92
C ILE A 263 -1.78 -12.19 -20.53
N GLU A 264 -2.46 -12.49 -19.43
CA GLU A 264 -2.64 -13.86 -18.95
C GLU A 264 -3.64 -14.65 -19.81
N GLU A 265 -4.71 -14.02 -20.30
CA GLU A 265 -5.67 -14.62 -21.26
C GLU A 265 -4.99 -15.03 -22.58
N LEU A 266 -3.96 -14.28 -23.01
CA LEU A 266 -3.13 -14.62 -24.16
C LEU A 266 -2.12 -15.75 -23.89
N GLY A 267 -2.10 -16.32 -22.69
CA GLY A 267 -1.28 -17.47 -22.32
C GLY A 267 0.10 -17.13 -21.76
N ALA A 268 0.40 -15.86 -21.49
CA ALA A 268 1.61 -15.47 -20.81
C ALA A 268 1.44 -15.53 -19.26
N ALA A 269 2.55 -15.49 -18.54
CA ALA A 269 2.58 -15.39 -17.08
C ALA A 269 3.27 -14.10 -16.65
N ILE A 270 2.78 -13.51 -15.56
CA ILE A 270 3.37 -12.32 -14.95
C ILE A 270 3.90 -12.69 -13.56
N PRO A 271 5.13 -13.22 -13.47
CA PRO A 271 5.69 -13.75 -12.22
C PRO A 271 6.18 -12.64 -11.26
N ALA A 272 6.29 -11.39 -11.74
CA ALA A 272 6.72 -10.24 -10.95
C ALA A 272 6.19 -8.93 -11.55
N ARG A 273 6.03 -7.94 -10.63
CA ARG A 273 5.65 -6.56 -10.98
C ARG A 273 6.27 -5.57 -9.99
#